data_3f5ed9805691afaff8157ab89dd807fb
#
_entry.id   3f5ed9805691afaff8157ab89dd807fb
#
_cell.length_a   1.000
_cell.length_b   1.000
_cell.length_c   1.000
_cell.angle_alpha   90.00
_cell.angle_beta   90.00
_cell.angle_gamma   90.00
#
_symmetry.space_group_name_H-M   'P 1'
#
loop_
_entity.id
_entity.type
_entity.pdbx_description
1 polymer ?
#
loop_
_entity_poly.entity_id
_entity_poly.type
_entity_poly.pdbx_seq_one_letter_code
_entity_poly.pdbx_strand_id
1 'polypeptide(L)'
;NQVGIKFLKIAMPWPLEETIIEKFSENLEKIIVVEEKRSIIETQVKEILFNKNLNIKVVGKNDENNNDLFVSSGALDPGEIGLKISEIINYLNLPDEVHNLSKKLKSLKEKTNSNISLKRVPHFCSGCPHNTSTRIPEGSRAITGISCAYLVEHMERDNEGFSQMGSEGATWVGESLFSNTDHVFQNMGDGTYIHSGILSIRHAVAAKTKMTFKILYNDAVALTGGQALDGLPTVAQMSKQLEAEGVDEIAIITDEIEKYLSLIHI
;
A
#
# COMPACT_ATOMS: atom_id res chain seq x y z
N ASN A 1 9.31 -24.45 -28.89
CA ASN A 1 9.37 -24.66 -27.45
C ASN A 1 10.22 -25.88 -27.15
N GLN A 2 11.55 -25.69 -26.98
CA GLN A 2 12.52 -26.77 -26.82
C GLN A 2 12.40 -27.48 -25.45
N VAL A 3 11.72 -26.87 -24.47
CA VAL A 3 11.68 -27.34 -23.07
C VAL A 3 10.30 -27.75 -22.62
N GLY A 4 9.26 -27.63 -23.49
CA GLY A 4 7.90 -28.01 -23.15
C GLY A 4 7.15 -27.02 -22.21
N ILE A 5 7.67 -25.80 -22.01
CA ILE A 5 7.07 -24.80 -21.14
C ILE A 5 6.19 -23.86 -21.97
N LYS A 6 4.92 -23.67 -21.53
CA LYS A 6 4.00 -22.65 -22.07
C LYS A 6 3.87 -21.49 -21.07
N PHE A 7 3.58 -20.29 -21.56
CA PHE A 7 3.29 -19.12 -20.72
C PHE A 7 1.94 -18.54 -21.11
N LEU A 8 1.16 -18.22 -20.09
CA LEU A 8 -0.08 -17.46 -20.21
C LEU A 8 0.01 -16.23 -19.33
N LYS A 9 -0.11 -15.05 -19.93
CA LYS A 9 -0.24 -13.79 -19.21
C LYS A 9 -1.71 -13.48 -19.00
N ILE A 10 -2.13 -13.39 -17.75
CA ILE A 10 -3.49 -13.01 -17.38
C ILE A 10 -3.57 -11.48 -17.31
N ALA A 11 -4.45 -10.90 -18.12
CA ALA A 11 -4.70 -9.45 -18.16
C ALA A 11 -5.89 -9.05 -17.29
N MET A 12 -6.89 -9.92 -17.16
CA MET A 12 -8.06 -9.74 -16.30
C MET A 12 -8.09 -10.86 -15.25
N PRO A 13 -7.67 -10.58 -14.00
CA PRO A 13 -7.55 -11.60 -12.97
C PRO A 13 -8.89 -12.04 -12.36
N TRP A 14 -9.97 -11.27 -12.60
CA TRP A 14 -11.30 -11.60 -12.09
C TRP A 14 -12.42 -11.03 -12.99
N PRO A 15 -13.42 -11.84 -13.38
CA PRO A 15 -13.36 -13.31 -13.40
C PRO A 15 -12.36 -13.79 -14.47
N LEU A 16 -11.78 -14.99 -14.28
CA LEU A 16 -10.99 -15.62 -15.33
C LEU A 16 -11.90 -16.10 -16.46
N GLU A 17 -11.43 -15.98 -17.68
CA GLU A 17 -12.14 -16.54 -18.83
C GLU A 17 -11.83 -18.04 -18.93
N GLU A 18 -12.87 -18.86 -18.74
CA GLU A 18 -12.76 -20.32 -18.61
C GLU A 18 -12.16 -20.99 -19.84
N THR A 19 -12.61 -20.58 -21.04
CA THR A 19 -12.16 -21.20 -22.29
C THR A 19 -10.67 -20.99 -22.54
N ILE A 20 -10.11 -19.86 -22.12
CA ILE A 20 -8.67 -19.60 -22.22
C ILE A 20 -7.91 -20.52 -21.29
N ILE A 21 -8.37 -20.71 -20.05
CA ILE A 21 -7.75 -21.61 -19.08
C ILE A 21 -7.81 -23.04 -19.54
N GLU A 22 -8.95 -23.50 -20.06
CA GLU A 22 -9.11 -24.85 -20.61
C GLU A 22 -8.14 -25.12 -21.75
N LYS A 23 -8.11 -24.25 -22.77
CA LYS A 23 -7.18 -24.37 -23.92
C LYS A 23 -5.72 -24.31 -23.51
N PHE A 24 -5.39 -23.44 -22.53
CA PHE A 24 -4.02 -23.38 -22.04
C PHE A 24 -3.60 -24.67 -21.36
N SER A 25 -4.54 -25.29 -20.65
CA SER A 25 -4.32 -26.52 -19.86
C SER A 25 -4.12 -27.78 -20.71
N GLU A 26 -4.50 -27.73 -21.98
CA GLU A 26 -4.34 -28.89 -22.87
C GLU A 26 -2.88 -29.36 -22.96
N ASN A 27 -2.70 -30.68 -22.72
CA ASN A 27 -1.39 -31.36 -22.72
C ASN A 27 -0.38 -30.80 -21.71
N LEU A 28 -0.86 -30.24 -20.58
CA LEU A 28 -0.03 -29.88 -19.46
C LEU A 28 -0.12 -30.91 -18.33
N GLU A 29 1.00 -31.21 -17.72
CA GLU A 29 1.09 -32.03 -16.50
C GLU A 29 0.98 -31.18 -15.23
N LYS A 30 1.44 -29.93 -15.32
CA LYS A 30 1.52 -29.00 -14.19
C LYS A 30 1.29 -27.56 -14.63
N ILE A 31 0.54 -26.82 -13.81
CA ILE A 31 0.37 -25.37 -13.94
C ILE A 31 1.00 -24.71 -12.70
N ILE A 32 1.89 -23.75 -12.94
CA ILE A 32 2.51 -22.94 -11.89
C ILE A 32 1.89 -21.54 -11.98
N VAL A 33 1.14 -21.15 -10.96
CA VAL A 33 0.51 -19.83 -10.89
C VAL A 33 1.43 -18.89 -10.10
N VAL A 34 1.83 -17.80 -10.74
CA VAL A 34 2.64 -16.75 -10.13
C VAL A 34 1.79 -15.50 -10.01
N GLU A 35 1.40 -15.14 -8.80
CA GLU A 35 0.58 -13.98 -8.51
C GLU A 35 0.97 -13.34 -7.18
N GLU A 36 0.80 -12.03 -7.06
CA GLU A 36 1.02 -11.26 -5.84
C GLU A 36 -0.08 -11.52 -4.80
N LYS A 37 0.29 -11.45 -3.51
CA LYS A 37 -0.64 -11.53 -2.38
C LYS A 37 -1.48 -12.83 -2.37
N ARG A 38 -2.81 -12.71 -2.35
CA ARG A 38 -3.73 -13.86 -2.26
C ARG A 38 -3.80 -14.67 -3.55
N SER A 39 -4.19 -15.93 -3.41
CA SER A 39 -4.44 -16.86 -4.51
C SER A 39 -5.78 -16.57 -5.21
N ILE A 40 -5.85 -15.49 -5.98
CA ILE A 40 -7.04 -15.10 -6.74
C ILE A 40 -7.12 -15.90 -8.06
N ILE A 41 -6.01 -15.94 -8.78
CA ILE A 41 -5.92 -16.67 -10.06
C ILE A 41 -5.83 -18.17 -9.81
N GLU A 42 -4.96 -18.60 -8.91
CA GLU A 42 -4.78 -20.02 -8.56
C GLU A 42 -6.10 -20.69 -8.15
N THR A 43 -6.89 -20.03 -7.31
CA THR A 43 -8.18 -20.55 -6.84
C THR A 43 -9.15 -20.76 -8.01
N GLN A 44 -9.28 -19.78 -8.90
CA GLN A 44 -10.15 -19.88 -10.08
C GLN A 44 -9.67 -20.96 -11.05
N VAL A 45 -8.35 -21.06 -11.30
CA VAL A 45 -7.78 -22.12 -12.15
C VAL A 45 -8.12 -23.50 -11.57
N LYS A 46 -7.97 -23.70 -10.27
CA LYS A 46 -8.35 -24.94 -9.60
C LYS A 46 -9.84 -25.22 -9.73
N GLU A 47 -10.70 -24.22 -9.55
CA GLU A 47 -12.15 -24.32 -9.67
C GLU A 47 -12.58 -24.69 -11.12
N ILE A 48 -12.05 -24.00 -12.12
CA ILE A 48 -12.34 -24.26 -13.54
C ILE A 48 -11.95 -25.69 -13.93
N LEU A 49 -10.81 -26.17 -13.45
CA LEU A 49 -10.27 -27.47 -13.83
C LEU A 49 -10.80 -28.64 -13.00
N PHE A 50 -11.44 -28.38 -11.86
CA PHE A 50 -11.83 -29.40 -10.88
C PHE A 50 -12.69 -30.53 -11.47
N ASN A 51 -13.67 -30.20 -12.31
CA ASN A 51 -14.59 -31.15 -12.91
C ASN A 51 -14.22 -31.60 -14.34
N LYS A 52 -13.02 -31.27 -14.81
CA LYS A 52 -12.62 -31.52 -16.21
C LYS A 52 -11.93 -32.88 -16.43
N ASN A 53 -11.80 -33.71 -15.41
CA ASN A 53 -11.08 -35.00 -15.45
C ASN A 53 -9.67 -34.90 -16.00
N LEU A 54 -9.03 -33.76 -15.82
CA LEU A 54 -7.64 -33.50 -16.22
C LEU A 54 -6.71 -33.87 -15.07
N ASN A 55 -5.73 -34.73 -15.32
CA ASN A 55 -4.70 -35.06 -14.32
C ASN A 55 -3.61 -33.97 -14.31
N ILE A 56 -4.01 -32.72 -14.00
CA ILE A 56 -3.12 -31.56 -13.98
C ILE A 56 -2.92 -31.13 -12.52
N LYS A 57 -1.67 -30.96 -12.14
CA LYS A 57 -1.32 -30.40 -10.83
C LYS A 57 -1.24 -28.88 -10.92
N VAL A 58 -1.94 -28.20 -10.04
CA VAL A 58 -1.91 -26.73 -9.96
C VAL A 58 -1.24 -26.32 -8.67
N VAL A 59 -0.11 -25.63 -8.78
CA VAL A 59 0.67 -25.09 -7.66
C VAL A 59 0.79 -23.56 -7.79
N GLY A 60 0.91 -22.87 -6.66
CA GLY A 60 1.01 -21.41 -6.64
C GLY A 60 1.48 -20.93 -5.28
N LYS A 61 0.58 -20.61 -4.35
CA LYS A 61 0.98 -20.26 -2.98
C LYS A 61 1.62 -21.43 -2.24
N ASN A 62 1.16 -22.61 -2.53
CA ASN A 62 1.71 -23.85 -1.98
C ASN A 62 2.14 -24.81 -3.10
N ASP A 63 3.10 -25.65 -2.77
CA ASP A 63 3.50 -26.78 -3.61
C ASP A 63 2.53 -27.98 -3.49
N GLU A 64 2.86 -29.08 -4.15
CA GLU A 64 2.07 -30.32 -4.14
C GLU A 64 1.97 -30.99 -2.75
N ASN A 65 2.92 -30.67 -1.86
CA ASN A 65 3.00 -31.21 -0.50
C ASN A 65 2.45 -30.22 0.54
N ASN A 66 1.79 -29.16 0.09
CA ASN A 66 1.26 -28.07 0.92
C ASN A 66 2.33 -27.26 1.66
N ASN A 67 3.58 -27.24 1.16
CA ASN A 67 4.60 -26.33 1.66
C ASN A 67 4.49 -24.97 0.96
N ASP A 68 4.86 -23.90 1.66
CA ASP A 68 4.89 -22.54 1.10
C ASP A 68 5.80 -22.44 -0.13
N LEU A 69 5.22 -22.02 -1.26
CA LEU A 69 5.94 -21.83 -2.52
C LEU A 69 6.12 -20.33 -2.84
N PHE A 70 5.06 -19.61 -3.18
CA PHE A 70 5.13 -18.17 -3.40
C PHE A 70 4.45 -17.40 -2.28
N VAL A 71 5.22 -16.55 -1.60
CA VAL A 71 4.74 -15.81 -0.42
C VAL A 71 3.51 -14.95 -0.70
N SER A 72 2.62 -14.87 0.29
CA SER A 72 1.42 -14.04 0.25
C SER A 72 1.64 -12.65 0.87
N SER A 73 2.75 -12.45 1.57
CA SER A 73 3.13 -11.18 2.20
C SER A 73 4.30 -10.52 1.46
N GLY A 74 4.41 -9.21 1.58
CA GLY A 74 5.45 -8.45 0.89
C GLY A 74 5.29 -8.43 -0.63
N ALA A 75 6.36 -8.21 -1.36
CA ALA A 75 6.44 -8.27 -2.82
C ALA A 75 7.10 -9.58 -3.26
N LEU A 76 6.69 -10.11 -4.40
CA LEU A 76 7.38 -11.24 -5.02
C LEU A 76 8.62 -10.74 -5.77
N ASP A 77 9.80 -11.16 -5.31
CA ASP A 77 11.05 -10.86 -5.99
C ASP A 77 11.21 -11.72 -7.24
N PRO A 78 11.51 -11.13 -8.42
CA PRO A 78 11.68 -11.89 -9.68
C PRO A 78 12.78 -12.94 -9.60
N GLY A 79 13.85 -12.70 -8.84
CA GLY A 79 14.92 -13.66 -8.63
C GLY A 79 14.45 -14.85 -7.81
N GLU A 80 13.64 -14.63 -6.78
CA GLU A 80 13.02 -15.72 -5.99
C GLU A 80 12.06 -16.55 -6.83
N ILE A 81 11.21 -15.89 -7.63
CA ILE A 81 10.30 -16.57 -8.56
C ILE A 81 11.11 -17.48 -9.49
N GLY A 82 12.18 -16.94 -10.12
CA GLY A 82 13.05 -17.69 -11.01
C GLY A 82 13.69 -18.90 -10.34
N LEU A 83 14.18 -18.74 -9.11
CA LEU A 83 14.77 -19.85 -8.33
C LEU A 83 13.74 -20.93 -8.02
N LYS A 84 12.57 -20.55 -7.52
CA LYS A 84 11.49 -21.49 -7.21
C LYS A 84 10.99 -22.25 -8.44
N ILE A 85 10.78 -21.54 -9.55
CA ILE A 85 10.39 -22.19 -10.81
C ILE A 85 11.49 -23.17 -11.26
N SER A 86 12.78 -22.79 -11.22
CA SER A 86 13.86 -23.66 -11.60
C SER A 86 13.96 -24.93 -10.75
N GLU A 87 13.59 -24.86 -9.48
CA GLU A 87 13.49 -26.03 -8.58
C GLU A 87 12.33 -26.95 -8.94
N ILE A 88 11.15 -26.38 -9.27
CA ILE A 88 9.96 -27.16 -9.66
C ILE A 88 10.19 -27.92 -10.99
N ILE A 89 10.88 -27.30 -11.93
CA ILE A 89 11.08 -27.85 -13.28
C ILE A 89 12.46 -28.51 -13.46
N ASN A 90 13.20 -28.75 -12.38
CA ASN A 90 14.55 -29.31 -12.43
C ASN A 90 14.63 -30.73 -13.07
N TYR A 91 13.49 -31.44 -13.11
CA TYR A 91 13.38 -32.73 -13.78
C TYR A 91 13.35 -32.64 -15.31
N LEU A 92 13.14 -31.42 -15.85
CA LEU A 92 13.23 -31.18 -17.28
C LEU A 92 14.69 -31.04 -17.71
N ASN A 93 15.02 -31.45 -18.95
CA ASN A 93 16.34 -31.24 -19.52
C ASN A 93 16.52 -29.74 -19.88
N LEU A 94 16.93 -28.94 -18.91
CA LEU A 94 17.09 -27.50 -19.06
C LEU A 94 18.44 -27.17 -19.69
N PRO A 95 18.54 -26.11 -20.52
CA PRO A 95 19.82 -25.63 -21.04
C PRO A 95 20.78 -25.21 -19.91
N ASP A 96 22.09 -25.39 -20.14
CA ASP A 96 23.13 -25.01 -19.16
C ASP A 96 23.04 -23.53 -18.73
N GLU A 97 22.60 -22.66 -19.61
CA GLU A 97 22.38 -21.23 -19.32
C GLU A 97 21.39 -21.03 -18.17
N VAL A 98 20.31 -21.83 -18.09
CA VAL A 98 19.34 -21.77 -17.01
C VAL A 98 19.97 -22.22 -15.69
N HIS A 99 20.75 -23.30 -15.71
CA HIS A 99 21.46 -23.77 -14.53
C HIS A 99 22.47 -22.73 -14.03
N ASN A 100 23.22 -22.11 -14.94
CA ASN A 100 24.20 -21.07 -14.62
C ASN A 100 23.53 -19.80 -14.05
N LEU A 101 22.38 -19.40 -14.62
CA LEU A 101 21.60 -18.27 -14.10
C LEU A 101 21.06 -18.56 -12.69
N SER A 102 20.55 -19.76 -12.44
CA SER A 102 20.07 -20.17 -11.11
C SER A 102 21.18 -20.15 -10.07
N LYS A 103 22.39 -20.65 -10.42
CA LYS A 103 23.56 -20.56 -9.53
C LYS A 103 23.96 -19.11 -9.25
N LYS A 104 23.93 -18.25 -10.25
CA LYS A 104 24.23 -16.81 -10.10
C LYS A 104 23.22 -16.14 -9.19
N LEU A 105 21.92 -16.39 -9.36
CA LEU A 105 20.87 -15.84 -8.51
C LEU A 105 21.03 -16.28 -7.05
N LYS A 106 21.31 -17.56 -6.80
CA LYS A 106 21.59 -18.07 -5.44
C LYS A 106 22.77 -17.34 -4.80
N SER A 107 23.89 -17.20 -5.51
CA SER A 107 25.07 -16.50 -5.00
C SER A 107 24.83 -15.01 -4.71
N LEU A 108 24.02 -14.34 -5.51
CA LEU A 108 23.63 -12.94 -5.28
C LEU A 108 22.77 -12.81 -4.03
N LYS A 109 21.80 -13.71 -3.83
CA LYS A 109 20.93 -13.72 -2.65
C LYS A 109 21.75 -13.90 -1.35
N GLU A 110 22.70 -14.82 -1.35
CA GLU A 110 23.61 -15.07 -0.21
C GLU A 110 24.43 -13.82 0.12
N LYS A 111 24.96 -13.13 -0.88
CA LYS A 111 25.73 -11.89 -0.72
C LYS A 111 24.87 -10.74 -0.19
N THR A 112 23.63 -10.64 -0.63
CA THR A 112 22.71 -9.57 -0.23
C THR A 112 22.30 -9.75 1.24
N ASN A 113 22.09 -10.96 1.69
CA ASN A 113 21.73 -11.26 3.09
C ASN A 113 22.89 -11.02 4.08
N SER A 114 24.14 -11.01 3.63
CA SER A 114 25.30 -10.92 4.51
C SER A 114 25.81 -9.51 4.83
N ASN A 115 25.33 -8.44 4.15
CA ASN A 115 26.00 -7.14 4.19
C ASN A 115 25.10 -5.89 4.18
N ILE A 116 23.84 -5.94 4.58
CA ILE A 116 23.04 -4.71 4.63
C ILE A 116 23.02 -4.16 6.05
N SER A 117 24.07 -3.39 6.42
CA SER A 117 24.09 -2.57 7.63
C SER A 117 23.34 -1.22 7.46
N LEU A 118 23.14 -0.76 6.23
CA LEU A 118 22.46 0.50 5.92
C LEU A 118 21.14 0.23 5.19
N LYS A 119 20.04 0.48 5.87
CA LYS A 119 18.71 0.41 5.32
C LYS A 119 18.27 1.83 4.92
N ARG A 120 17.87 2.02 3.65
CA ARG A 120 17.28 3.29 3.24
C ARG A 120 15.89 3.40 3.87
N VAL A 121 15.71 4.39 4.74
CA VAL A 121 14.43 4.68 5.41
C VAL A 121 13.72 5.80 4.64
N PRO A 122 12.42 5.71 4.38
CA PRO A 122 11.63 6.81 3.81
C PRO A 122 11.72 8.05 4.70
N HIS A 123 11.81 9.23 4.08
CA HIS A 123 11.89 10.51 4.78
C HIS A 123 11.32 11.64 3.92
N PHE A 124 11.00 12.78 4.52
CA PHE A 124 10.58 13.96 3.78
C PHE A 124 11.69 14.50 2.89
N CYS A 125 11.31 15.11 1.78
CA CYS A 125 12.24 15.82 0.90
C CYS A 125 13.01 16.89 1.69
N SER A 126 14.24 17.19 1.27
CA SER A 126 15.04 18.26 1.86
C SER A 126 14.32 19.60 1.69
N GLY A 127 14.18 20.37 2.77
CA GLY A 127 13.45 21.65 2.76
C GLY A 127 11.92 21.53 2.73
N CYS A 128 11.36 20.32 2.79
CA CYS A 128 9.91 20.13 2.78
C CYS A 128 9.25 20.74 4.03
N PRO A 129 8.16 21.53 3.90
CA PRO A 129 7.43 22.13 5.03
C PRO A 129 6.92 21.08 6.04
N HIS A 130 6.66 19.86 5.60
CA HIS A 130 6.21 18.77 6.46
C HIS A 130 7.25 18.36 7.52
N ASN A 131 8.52 18.71 7.34
CA ASN A 131 9.53 18.58 8.38
C ASN A 131 9.19 19.40 9.64
N THR A 132 8.46 20.49 9.48
CA THR A 132 8.00 21.34 10.59
C THR A 132 6.55 21.05 10.97
N SER A 133 5.64 20.98 10.00
CA SER A 133 4.21 20.84 10.24
C SER A 133 3.81 19.54 10.92
N THR A 134 4.60 18.46 10.80
CA THR A 134 4.34 17.19 11.49
C THR A 134 4.89 17.11 12.92
N ARG A 135 5.62 18.12 13.37
CA ARG A 135 6.03 18.21 14.78
C ARG A 135 4.83 18.51 15.67
N ILE A 136 4.87 18.01 16.87
CA ILE A 136 3.85 18.21 17.90
C ILE A 136 4.49 18.71 19.21
N PRO A 137 3.75 19.36 20.11
CA PRO A 137 4.26 19.73 21.42
C PRO A 137 4.74 18.52 22.22
N GLU A 138 5.74 18.72 23.06
CA GLU A 138 6.25 17.69 23.95
C GLU A 138 5.14 17.12 24.85
N GLY A 139 5.11 15.80 25.02
CA GLY A 139 4.05 15.11 25.77
C GLY A 139 2.72 14.96 25.04
N SER A 140 2.61 15.47 23.81
CA SER A 140 1.44 15.23 22.93
C SER A 140 1.61 13.95 22.14
N ARG A 141 0.49 13.47 21.58
CA ARG A 141 0.42 12.27 20.74
C ARG A 141 -0.13 12.65 19.36
N ALA A 142 0.43 12.07 18.31
CA ALA A 142 -0.09 12.23 16.95
C ALA A 142 -0.32 10.88 16.27
N ILE A 143 -1.23 10.88 15.31
CA ILE A 143 -1.52 9.75 14.43
C ILE A 143 -1.14 10.17 13.02
N THR A 144 -0.42 9.29 12.31
CA THR A 144 -0.07 9.49 10.92
C THR A 144 -1.28 9.32 10.00
N GLY A 145 -1.24 10.00 8.85
CA GLY A 145 -2.20 9.81 7.78
C GLY A 145 -1.56 9.24 6.54
N ILE A 146 -2.36 8.80 5.59
CA ILE A 146 -1.89 8.43 4.26
C ILE A 146 -1.57 9.70 3.47
N SER A 147 -0.50 9.76 2.79
CA SER A 147 0.10 10.79 1.93
C SER A 147 1.57 10.96 2.31
N CYS A 148 2.19 12.10 2.00
CA CYS A 148 3.51 12.43 2.54
C CYS A 148 3.55 12.36 4.07
N ALA A 149 2.43 12.58 4.76
CA ALA A 149 2.35 12.44 6.22
C ALA A 149 2.76 11.05 6.72
N TYR A 150 2.56 9.99 5.93
CA TYR A 150 2.98 8.63 6.28
C TYR A 150 4.49 8.52 6.53
N LEU A 151 5.31 9.35 5.90
CA LEU A 151 6.77 9.32 6.07
C LEU A 151 7.20 9.61 7.50
N VAL A 152 6.35 10.28 8.30
CA VAL A 152 6.64 10.57 9.71
C VAL A 152 6.69 9.31 10.59
N GLU A 153 6.04 8.22 10.18
CA GLU A 153 6.10 6.91 10.83
C GLU A 153 7.53 6.37 10.96
N HIS A 154 8.40 6.80 10.03
CA HIS A 154 9.81 6.40 10.02
C HIS A 154 10.72 7.41 10.74
N MET A 155 10.15 8.39 11.44
CA MET A 155 10.87 9.44 12.15
C MET A 155 10.55 9.39 13.65
N GLU A 156 11.50 9.77 14.49
CA GLU A 156 11.30 9.89 15.94
C GLU A 156 10.53 11.18 16.26
N ARG A 157 9.20 11.16 16.20
CA ARG A 157 8.34 12.34 16.35
C ARG A 157 7.01 12.09 17.07
N ASP A 158 6.93 11.07 17.91
CA ASP A 158 5.72 10.73 18.68
C ASP A 158 4.45 10.61 17.80
N ASN A 159 4.62 10.13 16.58
CA ASN A 159 3.53 9.81 15.65
C ASN A 159 3.35 8.29 15.63
N GLU A 160 2.15 7.84 15.91
CA GLU A 160 1.84 6.44 16.11
C GLU A 160 0.77 5.94 15.14
N GLY A 161 1.10 4.88 14.43
CA GLY A 161 0.14 4.15 13.61
C GLY A 161 -0.50 4.97 12.49
N PHE A 162 -1.21 4.29 11.64
CA PHE A 162 -1.96 4.89 10.53
C PHE A 162 -3.17 4.02 10.19
N SER A 163 -4.11 4.60 9.47
CA SER A 163 -5.25 3.89 8.90
C SER A 163 -5.31 4.13 7.39
N GLN A 164 -6.23 3.47 6.68
CA GLN A 164 -6.45 3.70 5.25
C GLN A 164 -6.98 5.11 4.99
N MET A 165 -6.82 5.58 3.74
CA MET A 165 -7.38 6.86 3.29
C MET A 165 -8.86 6.96 3.60
N GLY A 166 -9.25 8.04 4.29
CA GLY A 166 -10.63 8.33 4.67
C GLY A 166 -11.06 7.83 6.05
N SER A 167 -10.19 7.13 6.77
CA SER A 167 -10.44 6.76 8.16
C SER A 167 -9.46 7.42 9.14
N GLU A 168 -8.70 8.40 8.68
CA GLU A 168 -7.81 9.19 9.52
C GLU A 168 -8.60 9.86 10.65
N GLY A 169 -8.25 9.57 11.89
CA GLY A 169 -8.93 10.06 13.08
C GLY A 169 -10.10 9.20 13.57
N ALA A 170 -10.68 8.33 12.74
CA ALA A 170 -11.78 7.46 13.15
C ALA A 170 -11.37 6.46 14.25
N THR A 171 -10.13 6.00 14.22
CA THR A 171 -9.57 5.14 15.28
C THR A 171 -9.56 5.84 16.63
N TRP A 172 -9.20 7.13 16.66
CA TRP A 172 -9.20 7.92 17.89
C TRP A 172 -10.61 8.17 18.42
N VAL A 173 -11.60 8.35 17.56
CA VAL A 173 -13.00 8.49 17.99
C VAL A 173 -13.42 7.32 18.88
N GLY A 174 -13.03 6.09 18.50
CA GLY A 174 -13.30 4.90 19.32
C GLY A 174 -12.38 4.79 20.55
N GLU A 175 -11.08 5.02 20.37
CA GLU A 175 -10.07 4.88 21.42
C GLU A 175 -10.24 5.90 22.54
N SER A 176 -10.63 7.14 22.22
CA SER A 176 -10.79 8.23 23.18
C SER A 176 -11.73 7.91 24.35
N LEU A 177 -12.70 7.03 24.15
CA LEU A 177 -13.64 6.60 25.16
C LEU A 177 -12.99 5.75 26.26
N PHE A 178 -11.82 5.18 25.98
CA PHE A 178 -11.12 4.23 26.85
C PHE A 178 -9.68 4.67 27.19
N SER A 179 -9.26 5.83 26.69
CA SER A 179 -7.92 6.37 26.87
C SER A 179 -7.88 7.43 27.96
N ASN A 180 -6.73 7.52 28.64
CA ASN A 180 -6.41 8.64 29.54
C ASN A 180 -5.80 9.84 28.79
N THR A 181 -5.62 9.74 27.49
CA THR A 181 -5.16 10.84 26.62
C THR A 181 -6.35 11.75 26.31
N ASP A 182 -6.22 13.03 26.58
CA ASP A 182 -7.33 13.98 26.35
C ASP A 182 -7.45 14.44 24.90
N HIS A 183 -6.36 14.41 24.14
CA HIS A 183 -6.29 15.00 22.82
C HIS A 183 -5.21 14.34 21.95
N VAL A 184 -5.45 14.23 20.65
CA VAL A 184 -4.45 13.79 19.67
C VAL A 184 -4.40 14.72 18.45
N PHE A 185 -3.26 14.76 17.80
CA PHE A 185 -3.11 15.35 16.47
C PHE A 185 -3.26 14.27 15.40
N GLN A 186 -4.08 14.52 14.39
CA GLN A 186 -4.24 13.63 13.25
C GLN A 186 -3.68 14.29 11.98
N ASN A 187 -2.61 13.75 11.41
CA ASN A 187 -2.11 14.20 10.13
C ASN A 187 -2.99 13.64 8.99
N MET A 188 -3.31 14.47 8.01
CA MET A 188 -4.12 14.10 6.84
C MET A 188 -3.57 14.83 5.60
N GLY A 189 -3.38 14.13 4.51
CA GLY A 189 -3.04 14.77 3.23
C GLY A 189 -4.26 15.42 2.57
N ASP A 190 -4.03 16.42 1.74
CA ASP A 190 -5.07 17.09 0.94
C ASP A 190 -5.75 16.12 -0.05
N GLY A 191 -4.99 15.22 -0.67
CA GLY A 191 -5.54 14.15 -1.50
C GLY A 191 -6.47 13.23 -0.73
N THR A 192 -6.13 12.86 0.51
CA THR A 192 -7.02 12.09 1.38
C THR A 192 -8.26 12.87 1.75
N TYR A 193 -8.12 14.16 2.11
CA TYR A 193 -9.24 15.03 2.45
C TYR A 193 -10.31 15.01 1.36
N ILE A 194 -9.92 15.18 0.10
CA ILE A 194 -10.85 15.18 -1.05
C ILE A 194 -11.41 13.81 -1.32
N HIS A 195 -10.58 12.79 -1.30
CA HIS A 195 -11.00 11.43 -1.60
C HIS A 195 -12.11 10.96 -0.63
N SER A 196 -11.90 11.13 0.67
CA SER A 196 -12.81 10.57 1.69
C SER A 196 -12.58 11.13 3.11
N GLY A 197 -11.51 11.88 3.36
CA GLY A 197 -11.13 12.34 4.70
C GLY A 197 -12.13 13.26 5.37
N ILE A 198 -12.91 14.00 4.59
CA ILE A 198 -13.99 14.84 5.12
C ILE A 198 -15.03 14.03 5.91
N LEU A 199 -15.25 12.76 5.58
CA LEU A 199 -16.18 11.89 6.28
C LEU A 199 -15.71 11.55 7.70
N SER A 200 -14.40 11.37 7.89
CA SER A 200 -13.84 11.13 9.23
C SER A 200 -13.83 12.40 10.08
N ILE A 201 -13.63 13.57 9.48
CA ILE A 201 -13.78 14.84 10.19
C ILE A 201 -15.23 15.02 10.68
N ARG A 202 -16.21 14.82 9.79
CA ARG A 202 -17.64 14.83 10.14
C ARG A 202 -17.96 13.85 11.26
N HIS A 203 -17.39 12.65 11.23
CA HIS A 203 -17.54 11.65 12.28
C HIS A 203 -16.99 12.15 13.62
N ALA A 204 -15.79 12.73 13.63
CA ALA A 204 -15.17 13.26 14.84
C ALA A 204 -15.99 14.43 15.43
N VAL A 205 -16.50 15.34 14.59
CA VAL A 205 -17.39 16.43 14.99
C VAL A 205 -18.68 15.89 15.60
N ALA A 206 -19.34 14.95 14.93
CA ALA A 206 -20.57 14.33 15.42
C ALA A 206 -20.38 13.61 16.77
N ALA A 207 -19.22 12.98 16.96
CA ALA A 207 -18.85 12.31 18.21
C ALA A 207 -18.32 13.28 19.30
N LYS A 208 -18.14 14.56 18.99
CA LYS A 208 -17.55 15.58 19.87
C LYS A 208 -16.18 15.16 20.42
N THR A 209 -15.37 14.50 19.60
CA THR A 209 -14.07 13.98 19.99
C THR A 209 -13.04 15.10 19.99
N LYS A 210 -12.29 15.24 21.08
CA LYS A 210 -11.20 16.22 21.20
C LYS A 210 -10.00 15.76 20.36
N MET A 211 -9.76 16.43 19.23
CA MET A 211 -8.62 16.20 18.36
C MET A 211 -8.36 17.38 17.44
N THR A 212 -7.16 17.46 16.91
CA THR A 212 -6.77 18.45 15.88
C THR A 212 -6.37 17.74 14.60
N PHE A 213 -7.11 17.94 13.54
CA PHE A 213 -6.71 17.53 12.22
C PHE A 213 -5.67 18.50 11.63
N LYS A 214 -4.55 17.99 11.19
CA LYS A 214 -3.51 18.74 10.45
C LYS A 214 -3.61 18.35 8.99
N ILE A 215 -4.32 19.16 8.19
CA ILE A 215 -4.45 18.94 6.75
C ILE A 215 -3.21 19.50 6.08
N LEU A 216 -2.38 18.60 5.54
CA LEU A 216 -1.11 18.92 4.90
C LEU A 216 -1.35 19.19 3.41
N TYR A 217 -1.58 20.47 3.09
CA TYR A 217 -1.90 20.92 1.75
C TYR A 217 -0.63 21.11 0.92
N ASN A 218 -0.55 20.44 -0.23
CA ASN A 218 0.56 20.60 -1.19
C ASN A 218 0.12 20.59 -2.66
N ASP A 219 -1.19 20.66 -2.92
CA ASP A 219 -1.80 20.74 -4.25
C ASP A 219 -1.45 19.58 -5.19
N ALA A 220 -1.12 18.42 -4.63
CA ALA A 220 -0.76 17.25 -5.42
C ALA A 220 -0.95 15.93 -4.67
N VAL A 221 -1.17 14.84 -5.42
CA VAL A 221 -1.03 13.47 -4.87
C VAL A 221 0.46 13.10 -4.83
N ALA A 222 1.17 13.72 -3.87
CA ALA A 222 2.62 13.65 -3.81
C ALA A 222 3.15 12.23 -3.57
N LEU A 223 2.46 11.41 -2.77
CA LEU A 223 2.86 10.05 -2.42
C LEU A 223 3.02 9.13 -3.64
N THR A 224 2.20 9.32 -4.67
CA THR A 224 2.16 8.46 -5.86
C THR A 224 2.87 9.05 -7.07
N GLY A 225 3.57 10.17 -6.91
CA GLY A 225 4.39 10.79 -7.96
C GLY A 225 3.99 12.21 -8.36
N GLY A 226 3.20 12.89 -7.53
CA GLY A 226 2.87 14.30 -7.75
C GLY A 226 1.82 14.53 -8.84
N GLN A 227 0.86 13.63 -8.98
CA GLN A 227 -0.26 13.83 -9.90
C GLN A 227 -1.14 15.00 -9.44
N ALA A 228 -1.64 15.78 -10.40
CA ALA A 228 -2.66 16.78 -10.12
C ALA A 228 -3.95 16.12 -9.61
N LEU A 229 -4.64 16.81 -8.72
CA LEU A 229 -5.94 16.39 -8.23
C LEU A 229 -7.05 17.06 -9.03
N ASP A 230 -7.93 16.27 -9.60
CA ASP A 230 -9.14 16.79 -10.24
C ASP A 230 -10.11 17.30 -9.17
N GLY A 231 -10.46 18.59 -9.26
CA GLY A 231 -11.43 19.19 -8.36
C GLY A 231 -10.93 19.46 -6.93
N LEU A 232 -9.61 19.62 -6.75
CA LEU A 232 -9.05 20.04 -5.45
C LEU A 232 -9.66 21.39 -5.01
N PRO A 233 -10.35 21.46 -3.87
CA PRO A 233 -10.80 22.72 -3.34
C PRO A 233 -9.61 23.58 -2.89
N THR A 234 -9.72 24.86 -3.12
CA THR A 234 -8.77 25.83 -2.55
C THR A 234 -8.82 25.82 -1.02
N VAL A 235 -7.76 26.29 -0.36
CA VAL A 235 -7.75 26.41 1.13
C VAL A 235 -8.95 27.20 1.65
N ALA A 236 -9.37 28.25 0.95
CA ALA A 236 -10.57 29.04 1.30
C ALA A 236 -11.86 28.22 1.20
N GLN A 237 -11.99 27.37 0.19
CA GLN A 237 -13.16 26.48 0.05
C GLN A 237 -13.16 25.40 1.11
N MET A 238 -12.00 24.81 1.42
CA MET A 238 -11.84 23.82 2.49
C MET A 238 -12.20 24.41 3.84
N SER A 239 -11.74 25.62 4.16
CA SER A 239 -12.08 26.29 5.42
C SER A 239 -13.59 26.50 5.57
N LYS A 240 -14.28 26.99 4.53
CA LYS A 240 -15.74 27.14 4.53
C LYS A 240 -16.47 25.81 4.67
N GLN A 241 -15.96 24.76 4.04
CA GLN A 241 -16.54 23.43 4.17
C GLN A 241 -16.39 22.90 5.59
N LEU A 242 -15.22 23.06 6.21
CA LEU A 242 -14.98 22.64 7.60
C LEU A 242 -15.82 23.42 8.60
N GLU A 243 -16.01 24.73 8.37
CA GLU A 243 -16.93 25.55 9.15
C GLU A 243 -18.37 25.02 9.04
N ALA A 244 -18.82 24.71 7.82
CA ALA A 244 -20.15 24.15 7.58
C ALA A 244 -20.34 22.73 8.16
N GLU A 245 -19.27 21.96 8.32
CA GLU A 245 -19.29 20.67 9.03
C GLU A 245 -19.36 20.83 10.57
N GLY A 246 -19.18 22.04 11.08
CA GLY A 246 -19.24 22.34 12.52
C GLY A 246 -17.91 22.13 13.25
N VAL A 247 -16.78 22.33 12.56
CA VAL A 247 -15.47 22.37 13.22
C VAL A 247 -15.37 23.63 14.06
N ASP A 248 -15.00 23.49 15.33
CA ASP A 248 -15.02 24.58 16.31
C ASP A 248 -13.96 25.65 16.03
N GLU A 249 -12.79 25.26 15.57
CA GLU A 249 -11.66 26.16 15.34
C GLU A 249 -10.87 25.76 14.11
N ILE A 250 -10.56 26.74 13.25
CA ILE A 250 -9.80 26.55 12.01
C ILE A 250 -8.64 27.53 11.99
N ALA A 251 -7.42 27.02 11.79
CA ALA A 251 -6.21 27.82 11.65
C ALA A 251 -5.51 27.49 10.31
N ILE A 252 -5.15 28.52 9.56
CA ILE A 252 -4.34 28.39 8.35
C ILE A 252 -2.89 28.78 8.66
N ILE A 253 -1.97 27.84 8.48
CA ILE A 253 -0.53 28.05 8.69
C ILE A 253 0.13 28.09 7.32
N THR A 254 0.73 29.21 6.98
CA THR A 254 1.35 29.47 5.67
C THR A 254 2.51 30.46 5.82
N ASP A 255 3.47 30.41 4.90
CA ASP A 255 4.51 31.43 4.70
C ASP A 255 4.03 32.58 3.80
N GLU A 256 2.88 32.43 3.12
CA GLU A 256 2.24 33.43 2.25
C GLU A 256 0.97 34.02 2.89
N ILE A 257 1.12 34.63 4.05
CA ILE A 257 0.01 35.14 4.86
C ILE A 257 -0.94 36.03 4.05
N GLU A 258 -0.39 36.85 3.15
CA GLU A 258 -1.15 37.83 2.35
C GLU A 258 -2.19 37.20 1.43
N LYS A 259 -2.01 35.94 1.03
CA LYS A 259 -2.99 35.19 0.24
C LYS A 259 -4.28 34.87 1.02
N TYR A 260 -4.23 34.90 2.34
CA TYR A 260 -5.31 34.41 3.21
C TYR A 260 -5.85 35.44 4.19
N LEU A 261 -5.50 36.73 4.03
CA LEU A 261 -5.93 37.81 4.93
C LEU A 261 -7.46 37.90 5.10
N SER A 262 -8.23 37.53 4.09
CA SER A 262 -9.69 37.49 4.16
C SER A 262 -10.26 36.33 4.98
N LEU A 263 -9.44 35.36 5.40
CA LEU A 263 -9.83 34.18 6.17
C LEU A 263 -9.45 34.30 7.66
N ILE A 264 -8.75 35.36 8.06
CA ILE A 264 -8.30 35.58 9.45
C ILE A 264 -9.47 35.90 10.40
N HIS A 265 -10.67 36.06 9.89
CA HIS A 265 -11.88 36.42 10.67
C HIS A 265 -12.91 35.27 10.73
N ILE A 266 -12.47 34.04 10.53
CA ILE A 266 -13.33 32.87 10.68
C ILE A 266 -13.05 32.19 12.02
#